data_d109837f18daab245bb0800a80321d4c
#
_entry.id   d109837f18daab245bb0800a80321d4c
#
_cell.length_a   1.000
_cell.length_b   1.000
_cell.length_c   1.000
_cell.angle_alpha   90.00
_cell.angle_beta   90.00
_cell.angle_gamma   90.00
#
_symmetry.space_group_name_H-M   'P 1'
#
loop_
_entity.id
_entity.type
_entity.pdbx_description
1 polymer ?
#
loop_
_entity_poly.entity_id
_entity_poly.type
_entity_poly.pdbx_seq_one_letter_code
_entity_poly.pdbx_strand_id
1 'polypeptide(L)'
;MNEAKLEEFMGKLVTDMGGAAMLACVILGEELGFYKALAHGKPTGPEQLASETGCHPRLVREWLNAQAASGYLEHEGGLFRLPPEQAMALADESSPVYVAGGAAVLASLYLDKDKVVQEEVIVQWLGFLMIRMN
;
A
#
# COMPACT_ATOMS: atom_id res chain seq x y z
N MET A 1 -11.74 -23.21 26.35
CA MET A 1 -11.43 -22.26 25.24
C MET A 1 -12.28 -22.67 24.05
N ASN A 2 -12.82 -21.74 23.29
CA ASN A 2 -13.63 -22.02 22.08
C ASN A 2 -12.72 -21.93 20.85
N GLU A 3 -12.41 -23.07 20.26
CA GLU A 3 -11.47 -23.18 19.12
C GLU A 3 -11.99 -22.44 17.88
N ALA A 4 -13.29 -22.51 17.58
CA ALA A 4 -13.88 -21.82 16.44
C ALA A 4 -13.73 -20.29 16.55
N LYS A 5 -13.93 -19.74 17.75
CA LYS A 5 -13.71 -18.28 17.99
C LYS A 5 -12.25 -17.89 17.90
N LEU A 6 -11.33 -18.76 18.29
CA LEU A 6 -9.90 -18.52 18.17
C LEU A 6 -9.51 -18.49 16.68
N GLU A 7 -9.99 -19.45 15.89
CA GLU A 7 -9.69 -19.54 14.47
C GLU A 7 -10.22 -18.31 13.70
N GLU A 8 -11.45 -17.88 13.99
CA GLU A 8 -12.04 -16.66 13.43
C GLU A 8 -11.19 -15.42 13.76
N PHE A 9 -10.82 -15.27 15.03
CA PHE A 9 -9.96 -14.14 15.46
C PHE A 9 -8.57 -14.19 14.79
N MET A 10 -7.96 -15.35 14.70
CA MET A 10 -6.66 -15.51 14.03
C MET A 10 -6.73 -15.16 12.54
N GLY A 11 -7.81 -15.54 11.86
CA GLY A 11 -8.06 -15.16 10.47
C GLY A 11 -8.14 -13.65 10.30
N LYS A 12 -8.88 -12.97 11.17
CA LYS A 12 -8.96 -11.51 11.19
C LYS A 12 -7.60 -10.86 11.45
N LEU A 13 -6.88 -11.30 12.47
CA LEU A 13 -5.58 -10.75 12.85
C LEU A 13 -4.56 -10.88 11.71
N VAL A 14 -4.49 -12.04 11.06
CA VAL A 14 -3.60 -12.28 9.92
C VAL A 14 -3.95 -11.36 8.73
N THR A 15 -5.24 -11.14 8.47
CA THR A 15 -5.70 -10.21 7.44
C THR A 15 -5.26 -8.77 7.76
N ASP A 16 -5.43 -8.32 8.99
CA ASP A 16 -5.02 -6.98 9.44
C ASP A 16 -3.49 -6.81 9.32
N MET A 17 -2.72 -7.83 9.69
CA MET A 17 -1.25 -7.83 9.53
C MET A 17 -0.83 -7.78 8.05
N GLY A 18 -1.54 -8.48 7.17
CA GLY A 18 -1.32 -8.43 5.73
C GLY A 18 -1.54 -7.02 5.16
N GLY A 19 -2.60 -6.35 5.60
CA GLY A 19 -2.86 -4.95 5.26
C GLY A 19 -1.74 -4.00 5.72
N ALA A 20 -1.22 -4.19 6.93
CA ALA A 20 -0.10 -3.41 7.44
C ALA A 20 1.19 -3.62 6.63
N ALA A 21 1.48 -4.87 6.22
CA ALA A 21 2.61 -5.18 5.35
C ALA A 21 2.44 -4.54 3.96
N MET A 22 1.22 -4.54 3.41
CA MET A 22 0.94 -3.89 2.14
C MET A 22 1.10 -2.37 2.21
N LEU A 23 0.78 -1.74 3.34
CA LEU A 23 1.02 -0.32 3.57
C LEU A 23 2.51 0.04 3.40
N ALA A 24 3.42 -0.79 3.90
CA ALA A 24 4.86 -0.61 3.68
C ALA A 24 5.23 -0.66 2.19
N CYS A 25 4.62 -1.57 1.42
CA CYS A 25 4.80 -1.63 -0.03
C CYS A 25 4.24 -0.40 -0.75
N VAL A 26 3.13 0.18 -0.30
CA VAL A 26 2.59 1.43 -0.83
C VAL A 26 3.56 2.59 -0.61
N ILE A 27 4.14 2.71 0.58
CA ILE A 27 5.15 3.74 0.90
C ILE A 27 6.35 3.61 -0.02
N LEU A 28 6.88 2.40 -0.20
CA LEU A 28 7.99 2.16 -1.12
C LEU A 28 7.64 2.54 -2.55
N GLY A 29 6.45 2.18 -3.03
CA GLY A 29 5.98 2.49 -4.37
C GLY A 29 5.84 4.00 -4.62
N GLU A 30 5.41 4.74 -3.61
CA GLU A 30 5.30 6.20 -3.66
C GLU A 30 6.69 6.86 -3.61
N GLU A 31 7.51 6.54 -2.61
CA GLU A 31 8.82 7.16 -2.41
C GLU A 31 9.81 6.85 -3.54
N LEU A 32 9.77 5.64 -4.10
CA LEU A 32 10.64 5.22 -5.21
C LEU A 32 10.09 5.58 -6.60
N GLY A 33 8.89 6.18 -6.66
CA GLY A 33 8.28 6.63 -7.90
C GLY A 33 7.71 5.52 -8.79
N PHE A 34 7.47 4.32 -8.24
CA PHE A 34 6.96 3.18 -9.01
C PHE A 34 5.55 3.43 -9.55
N TYR A 35 4.66 3.95 -8.73
CA TYR A 35 3.30 4.27 -9.19
C TYR A 35 3.29 5.37 -10.25
N LYS A 36 4.13 6.40 -10.10
CA LYS A 36 4.27 7.47 -11.12
C LYS A 36 4.78 6.91 -12.44
N ALA A 37 5.79 6.04 -12.41
CA ALA A 37 6.31 5.38 -13.59
C ALA A 37 5.28 4.49 -14.28
N LEU A 38 4.38 3.85 -13.51
CA LEU A 38 3.30 3.00 -14.04
C LEU A 38 2.02 3.76 -14.42
N ALA A 39 1.94 5.07 -14.13
CA ALA A 39 0.72 5.87 -14.31
C ALA A 39 0.21 5.95 -15.76
N HIS A 40 1.08 5.67 -16.75
CA HIS A 40 0.68 5.60 -18.16
C HIS A 40 -0.28 4.43 -18.48
N GLY A 41 -0.47 3.48 -17.55
CA GLY A 41 -1.42 2.36 -17.67
C GLY A 41 -1.04 1.28 -18.68
N LYS A 42 0.17 1.29 -19.23
CA LYS A 42 0.66 0.28 -20.17
C LYS A 42 1.32 -0.89 -19.44
N PRO A 43 1.21 -2.12 -19.97
CA PRO A 43 1.94 -3.25 -19.44
C PRO A 43 3.45 -2.99 -19.39
N THR A 44 4.06 -3.21 -18.23
CA THR A 44 5.48 -2.88 -17.96
C THR A 44 6.15 -4.06 -17.27
N GLY A 45 7.33 -4.44 -17.73
CA GLY A 45 8.15 -5.50 -17.13
C GLY A 45 9.00 -5.01 -15.96
N PRO A 46 9.45 -5.93 -15.07
CA PRO A 46 10.30 -5.57 -13.93
C PRO A 46 11.59 -4.88 -14.31
N GLU A 47 12.25 -5.33 -15.36
CA GLU A 47 13.51 -4.76 -15.83
C GLU A 47 13.33 -3.35 -16.38
N GLN A 48 12.22 -3.10 -17.07
CA GLN A 48 11.90 -1.77 -17.58
C GLN A 48 11.64 -0.80 -16.41
N LEU A 49 10.79 -1.16 -15.47
CA LEU A 49 10.48 -0.33 -14.30
C LEU A 49 11.74 -0.07 -13.46
N ALA A 50 12.59 -1.09 -13.29
CA ALA A 50 13.86 -0.95 -12.58
C ALA A 50 14.79 0.04 -13.27
N SER A 51 14.88 0.00 -14.61
CA SER A 51 15.68 0.95 -15.38
C SER A 51 15.15 2.37 -15.29
N GLU A 52 13.83 2.57 -15.36
CA GLU A 52 13.18 3.88 -15.30
C GLU A 52 13.34 4.54 -13.92
N THR A 53 13.37 3.74 -12.86
CA THR A 53 13.42 4.24 -11.46
C THR A 53 14.82 4.16 -10.82
N GLY A 54 15.78 3.58 -11.51
CA GLY A 54 17.13 3.38 -10.98
C GLY A 54 17.23 2.36 -9.84
N CYS A 55 16.24 1.47 -9.73
CA CYS A 55 16.16 0.48 -8.68
C CYS A 55 16.67 -0.91 -9.11
N HIS A 56 16.96 -1.77 -8.13
CA HIS A 56 17.47 -3.12 -8.42
C HIS A 56 16.35 -4.01 -9.00
N PRO A 57 16.54 -4.65 -10.19
CA PRO A 57 15.46 -5.38 -10.87
C PRO A 57 14.80 -6.50 -10.05
N ARG A 58 15.57 -7.22 -9.22
CA ARG A 58 15.05 -8.27 -8.35
C ARG A 58 14.07 -7.71 -7.32
N LEU A 59 14.42 -6.59 -6.67
CA LEU A 59 13.54 -5.96 -5.67
C LEU A 59 12.28 -5.39 -6.30
N VAL A 60 12.42 -4.78 -7.49
CA VAL A 60 11.27 -4.30 -8.27
C VAL A 60 10.32 -5.43 -8.63
N ARG A 61 10.84 -6.59 -9.04
CA ARG A 61 10.03 -7.77 -9.34
C ARG A 61 9.26 -8.27 -8.12
N GLU A 62 9.89 -8.35 -6.95
CA GLU A 62 9.22 -8.75 -5.70
C GLU A 62 8.13 -7.76 -5.32
N TRP A 63 8.39 -6.46 -5.44
CA TRP A 63 7.38 -5.43 -5.19
C TRP A 63 6.19 -5.55 -6.15
N LEU A 64 6.44 -5.70 -7.45
CA LEU A 64 5.39 -5.87 -8.46
C LEU A 64 4.54 -7.11 -8.19
N ASN A 65 5.16 -8.22 -7.83
CA ASN A 65 4.45 -9.46 -7.47
C ASN A 65 3.57 -9.26 -6.22
N ALA A 66 4.07 -8.60 -5.19
CA ALA A 66 3.29 -8.29 -3.99
C ALA A 66 2.09 -7.38 -4.30
N GLN A 67 2.27 -6.36 -5.13
CA GLN A 67 1.21 -5.46 -5.56
C GLN A 67 0.13 -6.19 -6.38
N ALA A 68 0.53 -7.06 -7.30
CA ALA A 68 -0.39 -7.86 -8.09
C ALA A 68 -1.15 -8.88 -7.24
N ALA A 69 -0.47 -9.58 -6.33
CA ALA A 69 -1.08 -10.53 -5.41
C ALA A 69 -2.14 -9.88 -4.50
N SER A 70 -1.97 -8.61 -4.19
CA SER A 70 -2.92 -7.83 -3.37
C SER A 70 -3.97 -7.07 -4.18
N GLY A 71 -3.99 -7.23 -5.50
CA GLY A 71 -4.98 -6.61 -6.38
C GLY A 71 -4.74 -5.12 -6.67
N TYR A 72 -3.56 -4.58 -6.37
CA TYR A 72 -3.19 -3.19 -6.64
C TYR A 72 -2.73 -3.00 -8.08
N LEU A 73 -2.10 -4.01 -8.67
CA LEU A 73 -1.72 -4.07 -10.08
C LEU A 73 -2.40 -5.26 -10.75
N GLU A 74 -2.63 -5.15 -12.04
CA GLU A 74 -2.93 -6.28 -12.90
C GLU A 74 -1.65 -6.93 -13.40
N HIS A 75 -1.66 -8.26 -13.54
CA HIS A 75 -0.53 -9.05 -14.02
C HIS A 75 -0.95 -10.02 -15.10
N GLU A 76 -0.30 -9.97 -16.24
CA GLU A 76 -0.50 -10.91 -17.34
C GLU A 76 0.82 -11.12 -18.12
N GLY A 77 1.17 -12.38 -18.36
CA GLY A 77 2.32 -12.73 -19.19
C GLY A 77 3.67 -12.15 -18.73
N GLY A 78 3.86 -12.00 -17.42
CA GLY A 78 5.08 -11.41 -16.84
C GLY A 78 5.14 -9.89 -16.88
N LEU A 79 4.09 -9.23 -17.35
CA LEU A 79 3.95 -7.78 -17.38
C LEU A 79 2.92 -7.31 -16.35
N PHE A 80 3.10 -6.10 -15.85
CA PHE A 80 2.29 -5.48 -14.81
C PHE A 80 1.70 -4.17 -15.32
N ARG A 81 0.48 -3.88 -14.92
CA ARG A 81 -0.24 -2.66 -15.30
C ARG A 81 -0.89 -2.04 -14.08
N LEU A 82 -0.79 -0.72 -13.94
CA LEU A 82 -1.55 0.05 -12.98
C LEU A 82 -2.89 0.47 -13.63
N PRO A 83 -4.04 -0.06 -13.18
CA PRO A 83 -5.34 0.36 -13.68
C PRO A 83 -5.62 1.83 -13.39
N PRO A 84 -6.46 2.51 -14.20
CA PRO A 84 -6.71 3.94 -14.04
C PRO A 84 -7.33 4.31 -12.68
N GLU A 85 -8.17 3.45 -12.11
CA GLU A 85 -8.79 3.68 -10.82
C GLU A 85 -7.74 3.66 -9.69
N GLN A 86 -6.82 2.70 -9.72
CA GLN A 86 -5.71 2.62 -8.78
C GLN A 86 -4.73 3.78 -9.00
N ALA A 87 -4.50 4.21 -10.24
CA ALA A 87 -3.62 5.34 -10.54
C ALA A 87 -4.14 6.64 -9.91
N MET A 88 -5.45 6.88 -9.89
CA MET A 88 -6.05 8.03 -9.21
C MET A 88 -5.74 8.08 -7.71
N ALA A 89 -5.65 6.92 -7.06
CA ALA A 89 -5.39 6.83 -5.63
C ALA A 89 -3.88 6.79 -5.28
N LEU A 90 -3.05 6.27 -6.18
CA LEU A 90 -1.65 5.92 -5.87
C LEU A 90 -0.61 6.74 -6.64
N ALA A 91 -0.96 7.34 -7.79
CA ALA A 91 -0.03 8.01 -8.67
C ALA A 91 -0.37 9.48 -8.96
N ASP A 92 -1.64 9.83 -8.96
CA ASP A 92 -2.12 11.17 -9.32
C ASP A 92 -2.29 12.06 -8.07
N GLU A 93 -1.27 12.83 -7.75
CA GLU A 93 -1.28 13.77 -6.62
C GLU A 93 -2.36 14.87 -6.72
N SER A 94 -2.87 15.14 -7.92
CA SER A 94 -3.95 16.12 -8.14
C SER A 94 -5.35 15.52 -7.90
N SER A 95 -5.44 14.20 -7.83
CA SER A 95 -6.70 13.49 -7.62
C SER A 95 -7.26 13.73 -6.21
N PRO A 96 -8.58 13.99 -6.07
CA PRO A 96 -9.23 14.14 -4.77
C PRO A 96 -9.23 12.84 -3.93
N VAL A 97 -8.90 11.71 -4.53
CA VAL A 97 -8.81 10.40 -3.88
C VAL A 97 -7.36 9.93 -3.71
N TYR A 98 -6.37 10.79 -3.96
CA TYR A 98 -4.97 10.44 -3.75
C TYR A 98 -4.67 10.18 -2.27
N VAL A 99 -4.18 8.99 -1.96
CA VAL A 99 -3.94 8.53 -0.58
C VAL A 99 -2.54 7.96 -0.35
N ALA A 100 -1.74 7.76 -1.40
CA ALA A 100 -0.42 7.13 -1.26
C ALA A 100 0.50 7.90 -0.30
N GLY A 101 0.51 9.24 -0.37
CA GLY A 101 1.28 10.07 0.55
C GLY A 101 0.83 9.97 2.02
N GLY A 102 -0.45 9.62 2.26
CA GLY A 102 -0.99 9.39 3.61
C GLY A 102 -0.48 8.10 4.26
N ALA A 103 0.01 7.15 3.46
CA ALA A 103 0.56 5.89 3.96
C ALA A 103 1.78 6.10 4.87
N ALA A 104 2.66 7.04 4.53
CA ALA A 104 3.82 7.39 5.34
C ALA A 104 3.41 8.00 6.70
N VAL A 105 2.34 8.78 6.73
CA VAL A 105 1.77 9.33 7.97
C VAL A 105 1.28 8.22 8.87
N LEU A 106 0.53 7.25 8.34
CA LEU A 106 0.08 6.08 9.11
C LEU A 106 1.26 5.25 9.62
N ALA A 107 2.30 5.03 8.81
CA ALA A 107 3.48 4.29 9.23
C ALA A 107 4.25 5.00 10.36
N SER A 108 4.26 6.33 10.40
CA SER A 108 4.92 7.07 11.48
C SER A 108 4.33 6.78 12.86
N LEU A 109 3.06 6.36 12.92
CA LEU A 109 2.39 5.96 14.16
C LEU A 109 2.95 4.67 14.75
N TYR A 110 3.51 3.79 13.92
CA TYR A 110 4.14 2.54 14.38
C TYR A 110 5.56 2.75 14.89
N LEU A 111 6.23 3.82 14.42
CA LEU A 111 7.65 4.05 14.69
C LEU A 111 7.90 4.93 15.93
N ASP A 112 6.92 5.71 16.33
CA ASP A 112 7.06 6.68 17.43
C ASP A 112 5.89 6.59 18.41
N LYS A 113 5.97 5.58 19.29
CA LYS A 113 4.96 5.35 20.33
C LYS A 113 4.84 6.54 21.31
N ASP A 114 5.90 7.32 21.50
CA ASP A 114 5.89 8.45 22.43
C ASP A 114 5.09 9.61 21.86
N LYS A 115 5.09 9.81 20.55
CA LYS A 115 4.17 10.73 19.87
C LYS A 115 2.72 10.29 19.96
N VAL A 116 2.46 8.99 19.86
CA VAL A 116 1.11 8.42 19.98
C VAL A 116 0.48 8.73 21.34
N VAL A 117 1.29 8.80 22.39
CA VAL A 117 0.83 9.08 23.78
C VAL A 117 0.54 10.57 24.00
N GLN A 118 1.12 11.48 23.21
CA GLN A 118 1.07 12.92 23.47
C GLN A 118 0.22 13.74 22.49
N GLU A 119 -0.19 13.22 21.34
CA GLU A 119 -0.88 14.01 20.32
C GLU A 119 -2.38 13.64 20.19
N GLU A 120 -3.25 14.60 20.43
CA GLU A 120 -4.70 14.53 20.18
C GLU A 120 -5.07 14.21 18.71
N VAL A 121 -4.15 14.41 17.77
CA VAL A 121 -4.31 14.15 16.34
C VAL A 121 -4.69 12.71 16.02
N ILE A 122 -4.20 11.76 16.83
CA ILE A 122 -4.46 10.33 16.64
C ILE A 122 -5.90 9.98 17.00
N VAL A 123 -6.46 10.61 18.03
CA VAL A 123 -7.85 10.39 18.44
C VAL A 123 -8.81 10.84 17.35
N GLN A 124 -8.51 11.95 16.67
CA GLN A 124 -9.30 12.44 15.53
C GLN A 124 -9.18 11.52 14.32
N TRP A 125 -7.99 10.98 14.03
CA TRP A 125 -7.76 10.06 12.91
C TRP A 125 -8.39 8.68 13.12
N LEU A 126 -8.27 8.12 14.31
CA LEU A 126 -8.95 6.89 14.69
C LEU A 126 -10.47 7.06 14.66
N GLY A 127 -10.98 8.22 15.10
CA GLY A 127 -12.38 8.57 14.98
C GLY A 127 -12.86 8.64 13.53
N PHE A 128 -12.07 9.23 12.64
CA PHE A 128 -12.39 9.30 11.21
C PHE A 128 -12.39 7.92 10.52
N LEU A 129 -11.43 7.05 10.85
CA LEU A 129 -11.40 5.66 10.39
C LEU A 129 -12.61 4.86 10.89
N MET A 130 -12.98 5.03 12.14
CA MET A 130 -14.14 4.34 12.75
C MET A 130 -15.48 4.75 12.12
N ILE A 131 -15.64 6.02 11.75
CA ILE A 131 -16.87 6.53 11.10
C ILE A 131 -17.01 5.98 9.67
N ARG A 132 -15.92 5.70 8.99
CA ARG A 132 -15.92 5.22 7.61
C ARG A 132 -16.05 3.69 7.48
N MET A 133 -15.86 2.94 8.58
CA MET A 133 -15.97 1.48 8.63
C MET A 133 -17.36 0.98 9.08
N ASN A 134 -18.28 1.86 9.44
CA ASN A 134 -19.70 1.61 9.73
C ASN A 134 -20.56 2.16 8.58
#